data_ffbb0d992f128ce57307c44bdccafc8d
#
_entry.id   ffbb0d992f128ce57307c44bdccafc8d
#
_cell.length_a   1.000
_cell.length_b   1.000
_cell.length_c   1.000
_cell.angle_alpha   90.00
_cell.angle_beta   90.00
_cell.angle_gamma   90.00
#
_symmetry.space_group_name_H-M   'P 1'
#
loop_
_entity.id
_entity.type
_entity.pdbx_description
1 polymer ?
#
loop_
_entity_poly.entity_id
_entity_poly.type
_entity_poly.pdbx_seq_one_letter_code
_entity_poly.pdbx_strand_id
1 'polypeptide(L)'
;MLNIFHPADSATFYNRDYLNYDLTNYDLNMTFIGRTDELEFLESCYTSSKAQLVVVYGRRRVGKTELLTHFARNKSHIFFASPSASKNEQLAAFSKQMFEAGSPAAKYISQYADWESAIKDIINIPTKEGERKLVIIDEFPYLVKSDSSLPSLIQNLWDHALKDDNVMLVLCGSAMGFIEKEILSEKSPLYGRATGILKMLPMPYWDAAEFVPHYSPADKALTYAILGGIPHYLVQFDPDESVDTNIKRRILRRGTALYSETEFLMHQEFREPATYNTILQAVASGATQLNDIAQRTMLRPQAASTYLKNLIEVNILEREFPVNAKTVEASKAMRGLYQITDNFFRFWYAFIAPNLSNLEIGDIDGIYQYEIEPLLHDLAATPFEHICADWLRRENMRHTLPFRAQHIGRWWNRKTEIDVVATDKTQHRLLVGECKFRNKPIDIPILRDLQEKTAYLGATEKHYLLFALNGFSTELERLAQDDPSIRLVSVEQLYQ
;
A
#
# COMPACT_ATOMS: atom_id res chain seq x y z
N MET A 1 -15.18 26.04 -50.63
CA MET A 1 -14.46 26.87 -49.68
C MET A 1 -13.96 25.98 -48.57
N LEU A 2 -12.68 25.59 -48.65
CA LEU A 2 -11.98 24.81 -47.64
C LEU A 2 -11.60 25.77 -46.48
N ASN A 3 -11.97 25.44 -45.25
CA ASN A 3 -11.38 26.06 -44.07
C ASN A 3 -10.51 24.99 -43.35
N ILE A 4 -9.23 25.30 -43.36
CA ILE A 4 -8.11 24.61 -42.77
C ILE A 4 -8.22 24.76 -41.23
N PHE A 5 -8.38 23.68 -40.49
CA PHE A 5 -8.20 23.68 -39.05
C PHE A 5 -6.70 23.57 -38.68
N HIS A 6 -6.19 24.56 -38.01
CA HIS A 6 -4.86 24.54 -37.39
C HIS A 6 -4.86 23.69 -36.13
N PRO A 7 -3.84 22.85 -35.88
CA PRO A 7 -3.73 22.05 -34.66
C PRO A 7 -2.91 22.83 -33.60
N ALA A 8 -3.58 23.65 -32.82
CA ALA A 8 -2.98 24.34 -31.67
C ALA A 8 -4.04 24.73 -30.65
N ASP A 9 -4.72 23.77 -29.99
CA ASP A 9 -5.55 24.05 -28.83
C ASP A 9 -5.95 22.79 -28.01
N SER A 10 -5.14 21.73 -28.05
CA SER A 10 -5.40 20.51 -27.24
C SER A 10 -4.64 20.44 -25.90
N ALA A 11 -3.98 21.54 -25.49
CA ALA A 11 -3.17 21.55 -24.25
C ALA A 11 -3.85 22.25 -23.05
N THR A 12 -5.08 22.76 -23.18
CA THR A 12 -5.66 23.67 -22.17
C THR A 12 -6.86 23.08 -21.40
N PHE A 13 -7.26 21.84 -21.61
CA PHE A 13 -8.45 21.27 -20.95
C PHE A 13 -8.17 20.31 -19.79
N TYR A 14 -6.91 20.05 -19.43
CA TYR A 14 -6.57 19.04 -18.39
C TYR A 14 -6.09 19.61 -17.05
N ASN A 15 -6.14 20.93 -16.82
CA ASN A 15 -5.44 21.52 -15.67
C ASN A 15 -6.31 22.41 -14.77
N ARG A 16 -7.65 22.30 -14.77
CA ARG A 16 -8.48 23.18 -13.91
C ARG A 16 -9.25 22.50 -12.77
N ASP A 17 -9.43 21.18 -12.77
CA ASP A 17 -10.32 20.53 -11.79
C ASP A 17 -9.59 19.81 -10.63
N TYR A 18 -8.26 19.86 -10.55
CA TYR A 18 -7.50 19.25 -9.45
C TYR A 18 -6.98 20.24 -8.40
N LEU A 19 -7.22 21.53 -8.52
CA LEU A 19 -6.64 22.56 -7.64
C LEU A 19 -7.62 23.19 -6.64
N ASN A 20 -8.87 22.77 -6.61
CA ASN A 20 -9.83 23.16 -5.58
C ASN A 20 -10.39 21.93 -4.86
N TYR A 21 -9.54 21.16 -4.17
CA TYR A 21 -10.00 20.43 -3.02
C TYR A 21 -10.22 21.45 -1.91
N ASP A 22 -11.44 21.97 -1.86
CA ASP A 22 -11.95 22.74 -0.74
C ASP A 22 -11.98 21.80 0.48
N LEU A 23 -10.96 21.88 1.34
CA LEU A 23 -10.84 21.11 2.58
C LEU A 23 -12.01 21.39 3.56
N THR A 24 -12.91 22.30 3.22
CA THR A 24 -14.07 22.68 4.04
C THR A 24 -15.32 21.85 3.79
N ASN A 25 -15.35 20.99 2.74
CA ASN A 25 -16.51 20.17 2.37
C ASN A 25 -16.23 18.66 2.34
N TYR A 26 -15.23 18.19 3.07
CA TYR A 26 -15.19 16.75 3.38
C TYR A 26 -16.37 16.45 4.30
N ASP A 27 -17.21 15.51 3.87
CA ASP A 27 -18.36 15.01 4.63
C ASP A 27 -17.90 14.67 6.06
N LEU A 28 -18.36 15.47 7.03
CA LEU A 28 -18.07 15.36 8.47
C LEU A 28 -18.51 14.01 9.07
N ASN A 29 -19.07 13.11 8.26
CA ASN A 29 -19.64 11.83 8.64
C ASN A 29 -18.81 10.59 8.22
N MET A 30 -17.71 10.73 7.48
CA MET A 30 -16.86 9.57 7.22
C MET A 30 -16.01 9.26 8.45
N THR A 31 -16.28 8.12 9.07
CA THR A 31 -15.45 7.59 10.16
C THR A 31 -14.06 7.29 9.62
N PHE A 32 -13.02 7.86 10.26
CA PHE A 32 -11.63 7.52 9.95
C PHE A 32 -11.38 6.07 10.39
N ILE A 33 -10.96 5.22 9.45
CA ILE A 33 -10.85 3.78 9.67
C ILE A 33 -9.39 3.38 9.86
N GLY A 34 -9.12 2.56 10.87
CA GLY A 34 -7.81 1.96 11.13
C GLY A 34 -6.73 2.98 11.48
N ARG A 35 -5.48 2.66 11.13
CA ARG A 35 -4.32 3.54 11.31
C ARG A 35 -4.00 3.92 12.75
N THR A 36 -4.39 3.09 13.70
CA THR A 36 -4.20 3.35 15.15
C THR A 36 -2.72 3.48 15.47
N ASP A 37 -1.88 2.57 15.00
CA ASP A 37 -0.43 2.58 15.27
C ASP A 37 0.25 3.82 14.66
N GLU A 38 -0.15 4.21 13.46
CA GLU A 38 0.38 5.40 12.79
C GLU A 38 -0.03 6.69 13.51
N LEU A 39 -1.29 6.77 13.99
CA LEU A 39 -1.75 7.90 14.81
C LEU A 39 -1.04 7.95 16.15
N GLU A 40 -0.89 6.84 16.85
CA GLU A 40 -0.16 6.74 18.12
C GLU A 40 1.31 7.18 17.94
N PHE A 41 1.94 6.76 16.84
CA PHE A 41 3.30 7.20 16.50
C PHE A 41 3.36 8.73 16.30
N LEU A 42 2.46 9.31 15.52
CA LEU A 42 2.42 10.77 15.29
C LEU A 42 2.13 11.54 16.59
N GLU A 43 1.20 11.04 17.43
CA GLU A 43 0.91 11.64 18.74
C GLU A 43 2.13 11.56 19.69
N SER A 44 2.85 10.46 19.69
CA SER A 44 4.08 10.32 20.47
C SER A 44 5.16 11.33 20.05
N CYS A 45 5.28 11.58 18.75
CA CYS A 45 6.15 12.64 18.23
C CYS A 45 5.65 14.02 18.63
N TYR A 46 4.34 14.28 18.54
CA TYR A 46 3.76 15.59 18.86
C TYR A 46 3.89 15.96 20.34
N THR A 47 3.75 15.00 21.24
CA THR A 47 3.85 15.19 22.69
C THR A 47 5.28 15.14 23.24
N SER A 48 6.28 14.83 22.41
CA SER A 48 7.68 14.80 22.80
C SER A 48 8.16 16.16 23.34
N SER A 49 9.06 16.20 24.29
CA SER A 49 9.65 17.45 24.81
C SER A 49 10.64 18.12 23.86
N LYS A 50 11.06 17.44 22.79
CA LYS A 50 12.03 17.93 21.81
C LYS A 50 11.36 18.21 20.48
N ALA A 51 11.92 19.13 19.69
CA ALA A 51 11.51 19.33 18.30
C ALA A 51 11.51 18.00 17.51
N GLN A 52 10.59 17.88 16.57
CA GLN A 52 10.42 16.66 15.78
C GLN A 52 10.49 16.98 14.28
N LEU A 53 11.35 16.25 13.57
CA LEU A 53 11.37 16.20 12.10
C LEU A 53 10.91 14.81 11.69
N VAL A 54 9.69 14.72 11.21
CA VAL A 54 9.04 13.44 10.87
C VAL A 54 8.92 13.31 9.36
N VAL A 55 9.31 12.15 8.83
CA VAL A 55 9.12 11.82 7.41
C VAL A 55 8.01 10.78 7.28
N VAL A 56 6.93 11.13 6.58
CA VAL A 56 5.81 10.24 6.28
C VAL A 56 5.81 9.93 4.79
N TYR A 57 5.94 8.66 4.43
CA TYR A 57 5.97 8.28 3.02
C TYR A 57 5.30 6.93 2.76
N GLY A 58 4.99 6.68 1.51
CA GLY A 58 4.32 5.46 1.06
C GLY A 58 3.72 5.69 -0.32
N ARG A 59 3.28 4.59 -0.97
CA ARG A 59 2.74 4.70 -2.33
C ARG A 59 1.53 5.65 -2.40
N ARG A 60 1.17 6.06 -3.60
CA ARG A 60 -0.06 6.82 -3.85
C ARG A 60 -1.30 6.04 -3.38
N ARG A 61 -2.36 6.74 -3.03
CA ARG A 61 -3.67 6.19 -2.63
C ARG A 61 -3.71 5.48 -1.26
N VAL A 62 -2.58 5.39 -0.53
CA VAL A 62 -2.49 4.69 0.77
C VAL A 62 -3.05 5.49 1.95
N GLY A 63 -3.50 6.74 1.72
CA GLY A 63 -4.16 7.57 2.75
C GLY A 63 -3.23 8.47 3.58
N LYS A 64 -2.03 8.84 3.08
CA LYS A 64 -1.09 9.73 3.81
C LYS A 64 -1.69 11.09 4.17
N THR A 65 -2.24 11.78 3.18
CA THR A 65 -2.87 13.10 3.34
C THR A 65 -4.03 13.04 4.32
N GLU A 66 -4.87 11.99 4.22
CA GLU A 66 -5.99 11.76 5.12
C GLU A 66 -5.56 11.52 6.57
N LEU A 67 -4.53 10.66 6.77
CA LEU A 67 -3.93 10.44 8.09
C LEU A 67 -3.44 11.76 8.71
N LEU A 68 -2.68 12.55 7.95
CA LEU A 68 -2.11 13.80 8.43
C LEU A 68 -3.18 14.87 8.67
N THR A 69 -4.21 14.93 7.85
CA THR A 69 -5.38 15.81 8.04
C THR A 69 -6.14 15.42 9.31
N HIS A 70 -6.39 14.12 9.50
CA HIS A 70 -7.04 13.61 10.71
C HIS A 70 -6.21 13.90 11.96
N PHE A 71 -4.92 13.64 11.92
CA PHE A 71 -3.97 13.93 13.02
C PHE A 71 -3.93 15.42 13.39
N ALA A 72 -4.01 16.32 12.39
CA ALA A 72 -3.92 17.77 12.60
C ALA A 72 -5.23 18.43 13.05
N ARG A 73 -6.39 17.76 12.93
CA ARG A 73 -7.75 18.33 13.07
C ARG A 73 -7.96 19.17 14.33
N ASN A 74 -7.41 18.79 15.48
CA ASN A 74 -7.60 19.49 16.75
C ASN A 74 -6.34 20.20 17.25
N LYS A 75 -5.38 20.47 16.38
CA LYS A 75 -4.09 21.09 16.68
C LYS A 75 -3.92 22.37 15.90
N SER A 76 -3.24 23.39 16.48
CA SER A 76 -2.76 24.54 15.71
C SER A 76 -1.73 24.08 14.69
N HIS A 77 -2.02 24.19 13.39
CA HIS A 77 -1.16 23.63 12.35
C HIS A 77 -1.13 24.49 11.08
N ILE A 78 -0.08 24.28 10.31
CA ILE A 78 0.02 24.69 8.91
C ILE A 78 0.06 23.41 8.07
N PHE A 79 -0.86 23.26 7.13
CA PHE A 79 -0.89 22.13 6.19
C PHE A 79 -0.66 22.66 4.77
N PHE A 80 0.56 22.49 4.27
CA PHE A 80 0.95 22.92 2.95
C PHE A 80 0.96 21.73 1.97
N ALA A 81 -0.06 21.63 1.13
CA ALA A 81 -0.07 20.72 -0.02
C ALA A 81 0.73 21.35 -1.16
N SER A 82 1.92 20.82 -1.41
CA SER A 82 2.85 21.42 -2.39
C SER A 82 2.36 21.22 -3.82
N PRO A 83 2.04 22.28 -4.58
CA PRO A 83 1.63 22.13 -5.96
C PRO A 83 2.83 21.76 -6.84
N SER A 84 2.56 21.07 -7.96
CA SER A 84 3.55 20.89 -9.03
C SER A 84 3.66 22.17 -9.84
N ALA A 85 4.43 23.14 -9.35
CA ALA A 85 4.53 24.50 -9.87
C ALA A 85 5.97 25.01 -9.82
N SER A 86 6.21 26.24 -10.27
CA SER A 86 7.52 26.87 -10.16
C SER A 86 7.88 27.19 -8.71
N LYS A 87 9.19 27.33 -8.41
CA LYS A 87 9.70 27.70 -7.09
C LYS A 87 9.02 28.94 -6.53
N ASN A 88 8.81 29.97 -7.36
CA ASN A 88 8.21 31.24 -6.93
C ASN A 88 6.71 31.08 -6.58
N GLU A 89 5.97 30.32 -7.38
CA GLU A 89 4.56 30.05 -7.11
C GLU A 89 4.37 29.21 -5.84
N GLN A 90 5.22 28.22 -5.63
CA GLN A 90 5.21 27.41 -4.41
C GLN A 90 5.54 28.26 -3.18
N LEU A 91 6.54 29.14 -3.26
CA LEU A 91 6.91 30.04 -2.18
C LEU A 91 5.79 31.06 -1.88
N ALA A 92 5.12 31.58 -2.94
CA ALA A 92 3.98 32.47 -2.77
C ALA A 92 2.82 31.78 -2.05
N ALA A 93 2.50 30.53 -2.46
CA ALA A 93 1.45 29.75 -1.83
C ALA A 93 1.77 29.42 -0.36
N PHE A 94 3.01 29.03 -0.06
CA PHE A 94 3.45 28.80 1.32
C PHE A 94 3.42 30.07 2.16
N SER A 95 3.86 31.21 1.60
CA SER A 95 3.82 32.51 2.28
C SER A 95 2.40 32.87 2.69
N LYS A 96 1.42 32.66 1.79
CA LYS A 96 0.03 32.89 2.09
C LYS A 96 -0.46 32.11 3.30
N GLN A 97 -0.16 30.80 3.35
CA GLN A 97 -0.56 29.97 4.49
C GLN A 97 0.12 30.37 5.80
N MET A 98 1.40 30.74 5.75
CA MET A 98 2.13 31.25 6.92
C MET A 98 1.48 32.52 7.46
N PHE A 99 1.05 33.43 6.58
CA PHE A 99 0.38 34.68 6.96
C PHE A 99 -1.03 34.43 7.52
N GLU A 100 -1.78 33.51 6.93
CA GLU A 100 -3.09 33.05 7.44
C GLU A 100 -2.97 32.39 8.80
N ALA A 101 -1.86 31.69 9.06
CA ALA A 101 -1.52 31.11 10.37
C ALA A 101 -1.04 32.14 11.40
N GLY A 102 -0.99 33.43 11.03
CA GLY A 102 -0.70 34.55 11.94
C GLY A 102 0.79 34.91 12.06
N SER A 103 1.64 34.54 11.07
CA SER A 103 3.03 35.02 11.06
C SER A 103 3.08 36.55 11.19
N PRO A 104 3.91 37.09 12.12
CA PRO A 104 4.10 38.50 12.28
C PRO A 104 4.64 39.22 11.01
N ALA A 105 5.33 38.49 10.15
CA ALA A 105 5.89 38.96 8.89
C ALA A 105 4.81 39.50 7.94
N ALA A 106 3.57 39.01 8.03
CA ALA A 106 2.42 39.48 7.24
C ALA A 106 2.15 41.03 7.34
N LYS A 107 2.64 41.66 8.39
CA LYS A 107 2.51 43.13 8.55
C LYS A 107 3.48 43.94 7.69
N TYR A 108 4.55 43.28 7.20
CA TYR A 108 5.66 43.97 6.56
C TYR A 108 5.93 43.56 5.13
N ILE A 109 5.54 42.32 4.78
CA ILE A 109 5.80 41.69 3.47
C ILE A 109 4.53 41.05 2.92
N SER A 110 4.38 41.01 1.61
CA SER A 110 3.31 40.25 0.92
C SER A 110 3.70 38.82 0.54
N GLN A 111 5.00 38.55 0.56
CA GLN A 111 5.57 37.24 0.28
C GLN A 111 6.99 37.17 0.86
N TYR A 112 7.46 36.00 1.33
CA TYR A 112 8.85 35.82 1.68
C TYR A 112 9.74 35.91 0.46
N ALA A 113 10.97 36.42 0.65
CA ALA A 113 11.95 36.56 -0.42
C ALA A 113 12.50 35.21 -0.90
N ASP A 114 12.61 34.25 0.02
CA ASP A 114 13.16 32.93 -0.20
C ASP A 114 12.62 31.90 0.81
N TRP A 115 12.92 30.64 0.55
CA TRP A 115 12.54 29.52 1.43
C TRP A 115 13.23 29.56 2.80
N GLU A 116 14.43 30.13 2.88
CA GLU A 116 15.15 30.27 4.16
C GLU A 116 14.37 31.14 5.12
N SER A 117 14.01 32.35 4.68
CA SER A 117 13.20 33.30 5.43
C SER A 117 11.83 32.71 5.83
N ALA A 118 11.20 31.97 4.91
CA ALA A 118 9.88 31.38 5.14
C ALA A 118 9.94 30.25 6.19
N ILE A 119 10.89 29.31 6.08
CA ILE A 119 11.02 28.19 7.01
C ILE A 119 11.52 28.67 8.37
N LYS A 120 12.43 29.66 8.40
CA LYS A 120 12.92 30.24 9.66
C LYS A 120 11.80 30.92 10.45
N ASP A 121 10.84 31.53 9.77
CA ASP A 121 9.72 32.23 10.42
C ASP A 121 8.67 31.30 11.05
N ILE A 122 8.77 29.96 10.84
CA ILE A 122 7.95 28.97 11.54
C ILE A 122 8.02 29.14 13.05
N ILE A 123 9.19 29.49 13.60
CA ILE A 123 9.36 29.69 15.04
C ILE A 123 8.52 30.86 15.59
N ASN A 124 8.12 31.80 14.75
CA ASN A 124 7.34 32.99 15.12
C ASN A 124 5.83 32.80 14.98
N ILE A 125 5.36 31.68 14.44
CA ILE A 125 3.93 31.38 14.32
C ILE A 125 3.30 31.28 15.71
N PRO A 126 2.22 32.02 16.00
CA PRO A 126 1.52 31.91 17.26
C PRO A 126 0.81 30.57 17.39
N THR A 127 0.89 29.98 18.57
CA THR A 127 0.13 28.78 18.96
C THR A 127 -0.61 29.04 20.25
N LYS A 128 -1.61 28.23 20.57
CA LYS A 128 -2.22 28.28 21.89
C LYS A 128 -1.21 27.87 22.96
N GLU A 129 -1.43 28.35 24.19
CA GLU A 129 -0.55 28.03 25.31
C GLU A 129 -0.41 26.52 25.49
N GLY A 130 0.82 26.04 25.53
CA GLY A 130 1.14 24.61 25.66
C GLY A 130 1.07 23.80 24.34
N GLU A 131 0.59 24.38 23.23
CA GLU A 131 0.57 23.71 21.94
C GLU A 131 1.92 23.83 21.22
N ARG A 132 2.23 22.80 20.43
CA ARG A 132 3.38 22.72 19.53
C ARG A 132 3.06 23.33 18.19
N LYS A 133 4.03 23.96 17.54
CA LYS A 133 3.93 24.40 16.15
C LYS A 133 4.01 23.18 15.23
N LEU A 134 2.90 22.82 14.64
CA LEU A 134 2.80 21.71 13.68
C LEU A 134 2.82 22.24 12.27
N VAL A 135 3.83 21.88 11.49
CA VAL A 135 3.91 22.21 10.07
C VAL A 135 4.00 20.94 9.25
N ILE A 136 3.04 20.73 8.37
CA ILE A 136 2.97 19.59 7.46
C ILE A 136 3.22 20.09 6.05
N ILE A 137 4.23 19.55 5.39
CA ILE A 137 4.52 19.78 3.98
C ILE A 137 4.19 18.48 3.23
N ASP A 138 3.01 18.46 2.62
CA ASP A 138 2.59 17.31 1.80
C ASP A 138 3.13 17.45 0.38
N GLU A 139 3.42 16.32 -0.26
CA GLU A 139 4.10 16.19 -1.56
C GLU A 139 5.42 17.00 -1.61
N PHE A 140 6.23 16.90 -0.54
CA PHE A 140 7.57 17.50 -0.44
C PHE A 140 8.48 17.21 -1.66
N PRO A 141 8.40 16.05 -2.34
CA PRO A 141 9.15 15.82 -3.57
C PRO A 141 8.92 16.87 -4.67
N TYR A 142 7.74 17.52 -4.75
CA TYR A 142 7.52 18.57 -5.73
C TYR A 142 8.29 19.85 -5.41
N LEU A 143 8.46 20.17 -4.12
CA LEU A 143 9.32 21.29 -3.72
C LEU A 143 10.76 21.06 -4.10
N VAL A 144 11.29 19.87 -3.78
CA VAL A 144 12.69 19.56 -4.09
C VAL A 144 12.95 19.48 -5.59
N LYS A 145 11.95 19.06 -6.38
CA LYS A 145 12.05 19.07 -7.85
C LYS A 145 12.18 20.49 -8.40
N SER A 146 11.52 21.48 -7.79
CA SER A 146 11.59 22.89 -8.19
C SER A 146 12.81 23.61 -7.60
N ASP A 147 13.28 23.17 -6.44
CA ASP A 147 14.47 23.68 -5.74
C ASP A 147 15.22 22.56 -5.03
N SER A 148 16.23 22.01 -5.69
CA SER A 148 17.05 20.93 -5.17
C SER A 148 17.91 21.28 -3.96
N SER A 149 17.99 22.56 -3.58
CA SER A 149 18.72 23.03 -2.40
C SER A 149 17.91 22.84 -1.09
N LEU A 150 16.59 22.64 -1.17
CA LEU A 150 15.71 22.57 -0.01
C LEU A 150 16.11 21.53 1.06
N PRO A 151 16.54 20.31 0.75
CA PRO A 151 16.99 19.38 1.78
C PRO A 151 18.19 19.91 2.58
N SER A 152 19.17 20.56 1.92
CA SER A 152 20.32 21.16 2.58
C SER A 152 19.92 22.42 3.39
N LEU A 153 18.98 23.18 2.89
CA LEU A 153 18.43 24.33 3.59
C LEU A 153 17.71 23.92 4.88
N ILE A 154 16.82 22.92 4.79
CA ILE A 154 16.12 22.38 5.96
C ILE A 154 17.12 21.79 6.96
N GLN A 155 18.17 21.09 6.51
CA GLN A 155 19.25 20.62 7.35
C GLN A 155 19.86 21.76 8.18
N ASN A 156 20.28 22.84 7.50
CA ASN A 156 20.93 23.97 8.15
C ASN A 156 19.99 24.64 9.18
N LEU A 157 18.74 24.90 8.79
CA LEU A 157 17.75 25.52 9.68
C LEU A 157 17.38 24.59 10.85
N TRP A 158 17.33 23.29 10.62
CA TRP A 158 17.12 22.32 11.68
C TRP A 158 18.24 22.37 12.72
N ASP A 159 19.49 22.31 12.26
CA ASP A 159 20.67 22.27 13.12
C ASP A 159 20.89 23.54 13.93
N HIS A 160 20.44 24.72 13.41
CA HIS A 160 20.77 26.02 14.00
C HIS A 160 19.58 26.82 14.57
N ALA A 161 18.32 26.39 14.28
CA ALA A 161 17.15 27.13 14.72
C ALA A 161 16.01 26.22 15.21
N LEU A 162 15.53 25.28 14.38
CA LEU A 162 14.26 24.58 14.63
C LEU A 162 14.36 23.52 15.74
N LYS A 163 15.51 22.83 15.91
CA LYS A 163 15.66 21.72 16.85
C LYS A 163 15.55 22.15 18.33
N ASP A 164 15.77 23.42 18.60
CA ASP A 164 15.72 23.99 19.96
C ASP A 164 14.39 24.70 20.25
N ASP A 165 13.47 24.73 19.29
CA ASP A 165 12.11 25.30 19.43
C ASP A 165 11.06 24.19 19.60
N ASN A 166 9.83 24.55 20.02
CA ASN A 166 8.71 23.64 20.15
C ASN A 166 8.00 23.41 18.81
N VAL A 167 8.71 22.80 17.85
CA VAL A 167 8.26 22.57 16.47
C VAL A 167 8.15 21.09 16.16
N MET A 168 7.12 20.70 15.41
CA MET A 168 7.03 19.43 14.68
C MET A 168 6.88 19.74 13.19
N LEU A 169 7.92 19.41 12.42
CA LEU A 169 7.93 19.53 10.96
C LEU A 169 7.73 18.14 10.37
N VAL A 170 6.66 17.98 9.58
CA VAL A 170 6.34 16.73 8.88
C VAL A 170 6.58 16.91 7.39
N LEU A 171 7.47 16.10 6.82
CA LEU A 171 7.72 16.02 5.38
C LEU A 171 7.01 14.78 4.83
N CYS A 172 6.01 14.99 3.98
CA CYS A 172 5.22 13.89 3.42
C CYS A 172 5.44 13.76 1.90
N GLY A 173 5.41 12.54 1.38
CA GLY A 173 5.50 12.34 -0.07
C GLY A 173 5.13 10.95 -0.55
N SER A 174 4.64 10.89 -1.79
CA SER A 174 4.21 9.65 -2.45
C SER A 174 5.32 9.02 -3.31
N ALA A 175 6.35 9.76 -3.71
CA ALA A 175 7.48 9.28 -4.51
C ALA A 175 8.47 8.50 -3.63
N MET A 176 8.18 7.22 -3.37
CA MET A 176 8.92 6.40 -2.40
C MET A 176 10.41 6.32 -2.70
N GLY A 177 10.79 5.99 -3.95
CA GLY A 177 12.20 5.92 -4.34
C GLY A 177 12.94 7.25 -4.17
N PHE A 178 12.25 8.38 -4.37
CA PHE A 178 12.81 9.71 -4.09
C PHE A 178 13.05 9.90 -2.59
N ILE A 179 12.05 9.64 -1.75
CA ILE A 179 12.17 9.79 -0.30
C ILE A 179 13.30 8.90 0.25
N GLU A 180 13.37 7.64 -0.17
CA GLU A 180 14.39 6.71 0.29
C GLU A 180 15.81 7.10 -0.17
N LYS A 181 15.96 7.62 -1.41
CA LYS A 181 17.27 7.99 -1.97
C LYS A 181 17.73 9.40 -1.60
N GLU A 182 16.82 10.38 -1.65
CA GLU A 182 17.16 11.80 -1.51
C GLU A 182 16.96 12.34 -0.09
N ILE A 183 16.13 11.66 0.74
CA ILE A 183 15.79 12.13 2.08
C ILE A 183 16.38 11.22 3.15
N LEU A 184 16.26 9.90 3.01
CA LEU A 184 16.61 8.93 4.05
C LEU A 184 17.97 8.25 3.84
N SER A 185 18.60 8.35 2.68
CA SER A 185 19.90 7.73 2.43
C SER A 185 21.04 8.44 3.16
N GLU A 186 22.15 7.72 3.41
CA GLU A 186 23.36 8.24 4.07
C GLU A 186 23.96 9.47 3.37
N LYS A 187 23.66 9.65 2.06
CA LYS A 187 24.15 10.79 1.27
C LYS A 187 23.25 12.02 1.39
N SER A 188 22.07 11.87 1.96
CA SER A 188 21.12 12.97 2.12
C SER A 188 21.55 13.97 3.18
N PRO A 189 21.34 15.27 2.95
CA PRO A 189 21.53 16.29 4.00
C PRO A 189 20.64 16.05 5.23
N LEU A 190 19.48 15.41 5.07
CA LEU A 190 18.54 15.12 6.16
C LEU A 190 18.81 13.79 6.89
N TYR A 191 19.80 13.02 6.43
CA TYR A 191 20.18 11.78 7.08
C TYR A 191 20.56 11.99 8.57
N GLY A 192 20.00 11.16 9.45
CA GLY A 192 20.24 11.25 10.90
C GLY A 192 19.57 12.44 11.60
N ARG A 193 18.81 13.29 10.88
CA ARG A 193 18.05 14.41 11.45
C ARG A 193 16.58 14.12 11.61
N ALA A 194 16.03 13.23 10.77
CA ALA A 194 14.69 12.73 10.96
C ALA A 194 14.59 12.03 12.33
N THR A 195 13.72 12.55 13.20
CA THR A 195 13.47 12.01 14.54
C THR A 195 12.40 10.92 14.50
N GLY A 196 11.61 10.89 13.44
CA GLY A 196 10.60 9.88 13.17
C GLY A 196 10.47 9.59 11.68
N ILE A 197 10.33 8.31 11.33
CA ILE A 197 10.15 7.86 9.95
C ILE A 197 8.96 6.89 9.93
N LEU A 198 7.91 7.26 9.21
CA LEU A 198 6.69 6.47 9.06
C LEU A 198 6.51 6.07 7.59
N LYS A 199 6.74 4.79 7.29
CA LYS A 199 6.42 4.21 5.99
C LYS A 199 5.00 3.67 6.03
N MET A 200 4.07 4.35 5.35
CA MET A 200 2.69 3.88 5.27
C MET A 200 2.55 2.72 4.27
N LEU A 201 2.04 1.63 4.77
CA LEU A 201 1.74 0.42 4.00
C LEU A 201 0.23 0.36 3.67
N PRO A 202 -0.20 -0.50 2.73
CA PRO A 202 -1.62 -0.86 2.61
C PRO A 202 -2.19 -1.32 3.95
N MET A 203 -3.47 -1.09 4.17
CA MET A 203 -4.15 -1.56 5.38
C MET A 203 -4.15 -3.08 5.46
N PRO A 204 -4.00 -3.65 6.65
CA PRO A 204 -4.21 -5.08 6.85
C PRO A 204 -5.69 -5.44 6.60
N TYR A 205 -5.94 -6.73 6.34
CA TYR A 205 -7.28 -7.19 5.95
C TYR A 205 -8.36 -6.93 7.01
N TRP A 206 -8.01 -6.89 8.29
CA TRP A 206 -8.97 -6.60 9.37
C TRP A 206 -9.41 -5.13 9.38
N ASP A 207 -8.51 -4.16 9.12
CA ASP A 207 -8.87 -2.75 9.00
C ASP A 207 -9.63 -2.50 7.67
N ALA A 208 -9.21 -3.15 6.59
CA ALA A 208 -9.92 -3.07 5.31
C ALA A 208 -11.36 -3.60 5.39
N ALA A 209 -11.63 -4.57 6.26
CA ALA A 209 -12.96 -5.12 6.50
C ALA A 209 -13.95 -4.12 7.11
N GLU A 210 -13.45 -3.07 7.78
CA GLU A 210 -14.27 -2.03 8.38
C GLU A 210 -14.92 -1.10 7.33
N PHE A 211 -14.41 -1.07 6.10
CA PHE A 211 -15.05 -0.36 4.97
C PHE A 211 -16.32 -1.05 4.48
N VAL A 212 -16.47 -2.33 4.75
CA VAL A 212 -17.64 -3.15 4.38
C VAL A 212 -18.15 -3.92 5.61
N PRO A 213 -18.61 -3.21 6.67
CA PRO A 213 -18.91 -3.80 7.97
C PRO A 213 -20.01 -4.86 7.91
N HIS A 214 -20.98 -4.70 7.00
CA HIS A 214 -22.13 -5.59 6.86
C HIS A 214 -21.86 -6.85 6.03
N TYR A 215 -20.70 -6.95 5.39
CA TYR A 215 -20.33 -8.13 4.60
C TYR A 215 -20.07 -9.33 5.50
N SER A 216 -20.38 -10.51 4.97
CA SER A 216 -19.95 -11.77 5.57
C SER A 216 -18.41 -11.86 5.62
N PRO A 217 -17.82 -12.63 6.53
CA PRO A 217 -16.36 -12.87 6.54
C PRO A 217 -15.82 -13.35 5.19
N ALA A 218 -16.58 -14.16 4.46
CA ALA A 218 -16.25 -14.62 3.12
C ALA A 218 -16.20 -13.45 2.11
N ASP A 219 -17.20 -12.58 2.12
CA ASP A 219 -17.26 -11.40 1.24
C ASP A 219 -16.21 -10.37 1.61
N LYS A 220 -15.88 -10.20 2.89
CA LYS A 220 -14.75 -9.37 3.36
C LYS A 220 -13.44 -9.89 2.81
N ALA A 221 -13.19 -11.19 2.88
CA ALA A 221 -11.99 -11.81 2.32
C ALA A 221 -11.94 -11.67 0.79
N LEU A 222 -13.06 -11.85 0.10
CA LEU A 222 -13.16 -11.65 -1.34
C LEU A 222 -12.94 -10.19 -1.74
N THR A 223 -13.53 -9.24 -1.01
CA THR A 223 -13.31 -7.80 -1.23
C THR A 223 -11.83 -7.43 -1.08
N TYR A 224 -11.18 -7.94 -0.03
CA TYR A 224 -9.74 -7.74 0.16
C TYR A 224 -8.91 -8.41 -0.95
N ALA A 225 -9.33 -9.57 -1.43
CA ALA A 225 -8.67 -10.26 -2.56
C ALA A 225 -8.74 -9.48 -3.87
N ILE A 226 -9.77 -8.63 -4.03
CA ILE A 226 -9.98 -7.79 -5.22
C ILE A 226 -9.32 -6.41 -5.05
N LEU A 227 -9.57 -5.71 -3.94
CA LEU A 227 -9.17 -4.32 -3.73
C LEU A 227 -7.89 -4.15 -2.91
N GLY A 228 -7.48 -5.19 -2.18
CA GLY A 228 -6.39 -5.09 -1.22
C GLY A 228 -6.70 -4.12 -0.08
N GLY A 229 -5.63 -3.62 0.56
CA GLY A 229 -5.72 -2.69 1.68
C GLY A 229 -5.51 -1.21 1.29
N ILE A 230 -5.85 -0.80 0.08
CA ILE A 230 -5.71 0.58 -0.37
C ILE A 230 -7.01 1.35 -0.09
N PRO A 231 -7.03 2.32 0.85
CA PRO A 231 -8.24 3.02 1.26
C PRO A 231 -9.00 3.65 0.08
N HIS A 232 -8.27 4.24 -0.87
CA HIS A 232 -8.88 4.84 -2.06
C HIS A 232 -9.71 3.86 -2.89
N TYR A 233 -9.34 2.59 -2.91
CA TYR A 233 -10.12 1.55 -3.60
C TYR A 233 -11.29 1.09 -2.75
N LEU A 234 -11.06 0.89 -1.46
CA LEU A 234 -12.05 0.37 -0.52
C LEU A 234 -13.26 1.30 -0.39
N VAL A 235 -13.05 2.63 -0.33
CA VAL A 235 -14.15 3.62 -0.25
C VAL A 235 -15.03 3.66 -1.49
N GLN A 236 -14.62 3.06 -2.61
CA GLN A 236 -15.44 3.01 -3.82
C GLN A 236 -16.54 1.95 -3.73
N PHE A 237 -16.38 0.93 -2.89
CA PHE A 237 -17.42 -0.08 -2.71
C PHE A 237 -18.51 0.45 -1.78
N ASP A 238 -19.74 0.20 -2.16
CA ASP A 238 -20.93 0.48 -1.35
C ASP A 238 -21.14 -0.70 -0.38
N PRO A 239 -21.08 -0.48 0.94
CA PRO A 239 -21.19 -1.55 1.93
C PRO A 239 -22.60 -2.19 1.99
N ASP A 240 -23.60 -1.55 1.40
CA ASP A 240 -24.96 -2.04 1.36
C ASP A 240 -25.28 -2.81 0.06
N GLU A 241 -24.37 -2.80 -0.93
CA GLU A 241 -24.48 -3.58 -2.17
C GLU A 241 -23.65 -4.86 -2.08
N SER A 242 -24.03 -5.93 -2.82
CA SER A 242 -23.23 -7.15 -2.89
C SER A 242 -21.87 -6.91 -3.58
N VAL A 243 -20.90 -7.81 -3.34
CA VAL A 243 -19.59 -7.78 -4.02
C VAL A 243 -19.76 -7.76 -5.54
N ASP A 244 -20.63 -8.60 -6.08
CA ASP A 244 -20.92 -8.69 -7.52
C ASP A 244 -21.44 -7.36 -8.08
N THR A 245 -22.38 -6.74 -7.37
CA THR A 245 -22.95 -5.45 -7.75
C THR A 245 -21.87 -4.37 -7.74
N ASN A 246 -21.03 -4.35 -6.73
CA ASN A 246 -19.93 -3.41 -6.63
C ASN A 246 -18.89 -3.63 -7.75
N ILE A 247 -18.51 -4.86 -8.07
CA ILE A 247 -17.63 -5.15 -9.21
C ILE A 247 -18.21 -4.54 -10.49
N LYS A 248 -19.47 -4.86 -10.82
CA LYS A 248 -20.13 -4.37 -12.02
C LYS A 248 -20.25 -2.85 -12.06
N ARG A 249 -20.67 -2.22 -10.97
CA ARG A 249 -20.98 -0.78 -10.91
C ARG A 249 -19.78 0.10 -10.66
N ARG A 250 -18.76 -0.37 -9.90
CA ARG A 250 -17.63 0.45 -9.45
C ARG A 250 -16.33 0.16 -10.18
N ILE A 251 -16.18 -1.07 -10.73
CA ILE A 251 -14.95 -1.46 -11.42
C ILE A 251 -15.17 -1.56 -12.94
N LEU A 252 -16.18 -2.29 -13.39
CA LEU A 252 -16.35 -2.58 -14.82
C LEU A 252 -17.02 -1.45 -15.59
N ARG A 253 -17.77 -0.58 -14.91
CA ARG A 253 -18.49 0.50 -15.56
C ARG A 253 -17.55 1.62 -15.96
N ARG A 254 -17.55 1.99 -17.25
CA ARG A 254 -16.79 3.13 -17.77
C ARG A 254 -17.13 4.43 -17.02
N GLY A 255 -16.11 5.22 -16.71
CA GLY A 255 -16.26 6.52 -16.05
C GLY A 255 -16.27 6.45 -14.52
N THR A 256 -16.19 5.27 -13.93
CA THR A 256 -15.97 5.14 -12.48
C THR A 256 -14.51 5.30 -12.13
N ALA A 257 -14.22 5.67 -10.88
CA ALA A 257 -12.86 5.90 -10.42
C ALA A 257 -11.94 4.67 -10.63
N LEU A 258 -12.46 3.46 -10.34
CA LEU A 258 -11.67 2.24 -10.42
C LEU A 258 -11.45 1.75 -11.86
N TYR A 259 -12.33 2.09 -12.80
CA TYR A 259 -12.20 1.65 -14.20
C TYR A 259 -10.85 2.05 -14.82
N SER A 260 -10.44 3.29 -14.63
CA SER A 260 -9.20 3.85 -15.22
C SER A 260 -8.05 4.01 -14.22
N GLU A 261 -8.23 3.63 -12.95
CA GLU A 261 -7.26 3.92 -11.88
C GLU A 261 -5.88 3.33 -12.17
N THR A 262 -5.82 2.07 -12.65
CA THR A 262 -4.55 1.41 -12.97
C THR A 262 -3.80 2.15 -14.07
N GLU A 263 -4.48 2.59 -15.12
CA GLU A 263 -3.87 3.35 -16.22
C GLU A 263 -3.34 4.71 -15.72
N PHE A 264 -4.13 5.42 -14.91
CA PHE A 264 -3.72 6.70 -14.34
C PHE A 264 -2.49 6.56 -13.45
N LEU A 265 -2.45 5.55 -12.58
CA LEU A 265 -1.28 5.30 -11.73
C LEU A 265 -0.04 4.97 -12.57
N MET A 266 -0.16 4.12 -13.57
CA MET A 266 0.95 3.77 -14.44
C MET A 266 1.52 4.98 -15.19
N HIS A 267 0.66 5.89 -15.67
CA HIS A 267 1.08 7.15 -16.29
C HIS A 267 1.71 8.16 -15.31
N GLN A 268 1.31 8.13 -14.05
CA GLN A 268 1.92 9.00 -13.02
C GLN A 268 3.30 8.50 -12.57
N GLU A 269 3.50 7.18 -12.52
CA GLU A 269 4.77 6.58 -12.08
C GLU A 269 5.78 6.43 -13.22
N PHE A 270 5.33 6.21 -14.47
CA PHE A 270 6.19 5.91 -15.61
C PHE A 270 5.88 6.79 -16.81
N ARG A 271 6.92 7.33 -17.45
CA ARG A 271 6.78 8.15 -18.67
C ARG A 271 6.25 7.34 -19.86
N GLU A 272 6.65 6.07 -19.96
CA GLU A 272 6.28 5.16 -21.05
C GLU A 272 5.74 3.85 -20.44
N PRO A 273 4.45 3.80 -20.04
CA PRO A 273 3.90 2.68 -19.30
C PRO A 273 3.65 1.42 -20.14
N ALA A 274 3.68 1.48 -21.48
CA ALA A 274 3.31 0.37 -22.35
C ALA A 274 4.08 -0.93 -22.05
N THR A 275 5.41 -0.86 -21.92
CA THR A 275 6.24 -2.05 -21.59
C THR A 275 5.96 -2.58 -20.19
N TYR A 276 5.73 -1.69 -19.23
CA TYR A 276 5.35 -2.08 -17.86
C TYR A 276 4.00 -2.79 -17.85
N ASN A 277 3.01 -2.29 -18.60
CA ASN A 277 1.69 -2.92 -18.73
C ASN A 277 1.82 -4.34 -19.30
N THR A 278 2.66 -4.54 -20.34
CA THR A 278 2.90 -5.88 -20.90
C THR A 278 3.53 -6.84 -19.88
N ILE A 279 4.44 -6.36 -19.05
CA ILE A 279 5.06 -7.15 -17.98
C ILE A 279 4.02 -7.50 -16.90
N LEU A 280 3.22 -6.54 -16.46
CA LEU A 280 2.17 -6.76 -15.45
C LEU A 280 1.11 -7.75 -15.96
N GLN A 281 0.73 -7.65 -17.24
CA GLN A 281 -0.16 -8.62 -17.88
C GLN A 281 0.44 -10.04 -17.87
N ALA A 282 1.72 -10.18 -18.21
CA ALA A 282 2.40 -11.47 -18.18
C ALA A 282 2.44 -12.07 -16.76
N VAL A 283 2.72 -11.24 -15.73
CA VAL A 283 2.74 -11.68 -14.33
C VAL A 283 1.32 -12.03 -13.85
N ALA A 284 0.31 -11.21 -14.15
CA ALA A 284 -1.09 -11.50 -13.82
C ALA A 284 -1.58 -12.80 -14.46
N SER A 285 -1.05 -13.15 -15.64
CA SER A 285 -1.32 -14.42 -16.34
C SER A 285 -0.43 -15.58 -15.87
N GLY A 286 0.24 -15.46 -14.71
CA GLY A 286 0.97 -16.54 -14.05
C GLY A 286 2.46 -16.67 -14.41
N ALA A 287 3.07 -15.72 -15.14
CA ALA A 287 4.52 -15.69 -15.33
C ALA A 287 5.23 -15.19 -14.06
N THR A 288 5.84 -16.07 -13.29
CA THR A 288 6.47 -15.72 -12.00
C THR A 288 8.00 -15.72 -12.04
N GLN A 289 8.63 -16.20 -13.12
CA GLN A 289 10.08 -16.26 -13.26
C GLN A 289 10.57 -15.29 -14.32
N LEU A 290 11.77 -14.70 -14.12
CA LEU A 290 12.36 -13.72 -15.03
C LEU A 290 12.38 -14.20 -16.49
N ASN A 291 12.79 -15.44 -16.75
CA ASN A 291 12.89 -15.97 -18.10
C ASN A 291 11.53 -16.17 -18.76
N ASP A 292 10.51 -16.61 -18.01
CA ASP A 292 9.14 -16.75 -18.48
C ASP A 292 8.52 -15.38 -18.80
N ILE A 293 8.69 -14.40 -17.90
CA ILE A 293 8.26 -13.01 -18.14
C ILE A 293 8.96 -12.45 -19.39
N ALA A 294 10.28 -12.59 -19.51
CA ALA A 294 11.04 -12.11 -20.66
C ALA A 294 10.57 -12.75 -21.98
N GLN A 295 10.28 -14.06 -21.98
CA GLN A 295 9.77 -14.78 -23.14
C GLN A 295 8.36 -14.29 -23.53
N ARG A 296 7.42 -14.17 -22.59
CA ARG A 296 6.04 -13.73 -22.86
C ARG A 296 5.98 -12.27 -23.35
N THR A 297 6.90 -11.44 -22.86
CA THR A 297 6.97 -10.01 -23.25
C THR A 297 7.87 -9.74 -24.44
N MET A 298 8.51 -10.77 -24.98
CA MET A 298 9.52 -10.65 -26.07
C MET A 298 10.68 -9.71 -25.74
N LEU A 299 10.99 -9.54 -24.46
CA LEU A 299 12.11 -8.74 -23.98
C LEU A 299 13.36 -9.61 -23.76
N ARG A 300 14.54 -8.99 -23.87
CA ARG A 300 15.76 -9.63 -23.37
C ARG A 300 15.72 -9.70 -21.83
N PRO A 301 16.20 -10.79 -21.18
CA PRO A 301 16.16 -10.92 -19.73
C PRO A 301 16.73 -9.73 -18.94
N GLN A 302 17.81 -9.11 -19.45
CA GLN A 302 18.42 -7.92 -18.82
C GLN A 302 17.47 -6.72 -18.83
N ALA A 303 16.77 -6.49 -19.97
CA ALA A 303 15.77 -5.41 -20.06
C ALA A 303 14.58 -5.70 -19.15
N ALA A 304 14.02 -6.92 -19.19
CA ALA A 304 12.93 -7.32 -18.29
C ALA A 304 13.30 -7.12 -16.82
N SER A 305 14.54 -7.49 -16.43
CA SER A 305 15.03 -7.29 -15.05
C SER A 305 15.02 -5.81 -14.62
N THR A 306 15.34 -4.88 -15.52
CA THR A 306 15.31 -3.44 -15.22
C THR A 306 13.88 -2.96 -14.99
N TYR A 307 12.93 -3.34 -15.85
CA TYR A 307 11.53 -3.00 -15.68
C TYR A 307 10.92 -3.58 -14.40
N LEU A 308 11.23 -4.86 -14.11
CA LEU A 308 10.80 -5.53 -12.88
C LEU A 308 11.34 -4.83 -11.63
N LYS A 309 12.61 -4.39 -11.66
CA LYS A 309 13.20 -3.62 -10.57
C LYS A 309 12.44 -2.30 -10.33
N ASN A 310 12.12 -1.57 -11.39
CA ASN A 310 11.38 -0.31 -11.27
C ASN A 310 9.96 -0.54 -10.71
N LEU A 311 9.28 -1.61 -11.11
CA LEU A 311 7.96 -1.99 -10.56
C LEU A 311 8.03 -2.37 -9.07
N ILE A 312 9.14 -2.98 -8.64
CA ILE A 312 9.40 -3.28 -7.22
C ILE A 312 9.66 -1.98 -6.44
N GLU A 313 10.44 -1.04 -7.00
CA GLU A 313 10.73 0.26 -6.35
C GLU A 313 9.46 1.08 -6.07
N VAL A 314 8.40 0.93 -6.87
CA VAL A 314 7.10 1.60 -6.65
C VAL A 314 6.07 0.71 -5.94
N ASN A 315 6.48 -0.47 -5.42
CA ASN A 315 5.62 -1.42 -4.71
C ASN A 315 4.38 -1.90 -5.52
N ILE A 316 4.53 -2.11 -6.81
CA ILE A 316 3.51 -2.76 -7.65
C ILE A 316 3.82 -4.25 -7.77
N LEU A 317 5.11 -4.60 -7.84
CA LEU A 317 5.59 -5.98 -7.80
C LEU A 317 6.46 -6.22 -6.56
N GLU A 318 6.54 -7.47 -6.18
CA GLU A 318 7.60 -7.94 -5.29
C GLU A 318 8.30 -9.16 -5.89
N ARG A 319 9.44 -9.50 -5.31
CA ARG A 319 10.13 -10.76 -5.55
C ARG A 319 10.16 -11.55 -4.28
N GLU A 320 9.26 -12.51 -4.17
CA GLU A 320 9.12 -13.38 -3.01
C GLU A 320 10.16 -14.49 -3.02
N PHE A 321 10.61 -14.89 -1.82
CA PHE A 321 11.54 -16.00 -1.60
C PHE A 321 10.99 -16.97 -0.58
N PRO A 322 11.35 -18.28 -0.65
CA PRO A 322 10.93 -19.24 0.37
C PRO A 322 11.35 -18.78 1.77
N VAL A 323 10.47 -18.96 2.75
CA VAL A 323 10.64 -18.47 4.13
C VAL A 323 11.93 -18.89 4.82
N ASN A 324 12.51 -20.02 4.43
CA ASN A 324 13.77 -20.57 4.97
C ASN A 324 15.01 -20.12 4.17
N ALA A 325 14.86 -19.32 3.12
CA ALA A 325 16.01 -18.82 2.36
C ALA A 325 16.78 -17.79 3.20
N LYS A 326 18.08 -18.01 3.38
CA LYS A 326 18.96 -17.00 4.00
C LYS A 326 19.06 -15.80 3.09
N THR A 327 19.07 -14.59 3.64
CA THR A 327 19.03 -13.32 2.90
C THR A 327 20.12 -13.21 1.82
N VAL A 328 21.34 -13.75 2.09
CA VAL A 328 22.45 -13.74 1.14
C VAL A 328 22.27 -14.80 0.04
N GLU A 329 21.65 -15.94 0.35
CA GLU A 329 21.35 -16.99 -0.61
C GLU A 329 20.13 -16.64 -1.45
N ALA A 330 19.12 -15.95 -0.86
CA ALA A 330 17.96 -15.43 -1.57
C ALA A 330 18.36 -14.44 -2.65
N SER A 331 19.31 -13.53 -2.40
CA SER A 331 19.80 -12.56 -3.39
C SER A 331 20.56 -13.20 -4.56
N LYS A 332 21.17 -14.37 -4.34
CA LYS A 332 21.95 -15.12 -5.34
C LYS A 332 21.15 -16.25 -6.00
N ALA A 333 20.09 -16.74 -5.34
CA ALA A 333 19.31 -17.86 -5.84
C ALA A 333 18.31 -17.40 -6.91
N MET A 334 18.32 -18.10 -8.07
CA MET A 334 17.35 -17.90 -9.17
C MET A 334 15.92 -18.41 -8.81
N ARG A 335 15.55 -18.47 -7.52
CA ARG A 335 14.31 -19.09 -7.02
C ARG A 335 13.26 -18.10 -6.54
N GLY A 336 13.53 -16.79 -6.61
CA GLY A 336 12.53 -15.80 -6.24
C GLY A 336 11.45 -15.71 -7.32
N LEU A 337 10.19 -15.63 -6.90
CA LEU A 337 9.03 -15.51 -7.76
C LEU A 337 8.57 -14.05 -7.78
N TYR A 338 8.28 -13.54 -8.97
CA TYR A 338 7.69 -12.22 -9.14
C TYR A 338 6.18 -12.33 -9.02
N GLN A 339 5.58 -11.45 -8.21
CA GLN A 339 4.13 -11.37 -8.05
C GLN A 339 3.67 -9.92 -7.90
N ILE A 340 2.42 -9.66 -8.31
CA ILE A 340 1.79 -8.36 -8.12
C ILE A 340 1.34 -8.26 -6.67
N THR A 341 1.86 -7.26 -5.94
CA THR A 341 1.53 -7.01 -4.53
C THR A 341 0.19 -6.31 -4.34
N ASP A 342 -0.22 -5.52 -5.34
CA ASP A 342 -1.50 -4.83 -5.34
C ASP A 342 -2.60 -5.74 -5.89
N ASN A 343 -3.53 -6.16 -5.03
CA ASN A 343 -4.61 -7.06 -5.42
C ASN A 343 -5.51 -6.45 -6.51
N PHE A 344 -5.75 -5.12 -6.46
CA PHE A 344 -6.55 -4.46 -7.48
C PHE A 344 -5.86 -4.45 -8.85
N PHE A 345 -4.53 -4.20 -8.88
CA PHE A 345 -3.76 -4.34 -10.12
C PHE A 345 -3.83 -5.76 -10.66
N ARG A 346 -3.71 -6.77 -9.78
CA ARG A 346 -3.82 -8.18 -10.15
C ARG A 346 -5.19 -8.48 -10.76
N PHE A 347 -6.29 -8.01 -10.13
CA PHE A 347 -7.65 -8.14 -10.65
C PHE A 347 -7.79 -7.40 -12.00
N TRP A 348 -7.30 -6.18 -12.08
CA TRP A 348 -7.43 -5.33 -13.28
C TRP A 348 -6.72 -5.94 -14.49
N TYR A 349 -5.46 -6.39 -14.33
CA TYR A 349 -4.70 -7.03 -15.41
C TYR A 349 -5.21 -8.42 -15.76
N ALA A 350 -5.82 -9.14 -14.83
CA ALA A 350 -6.41 -10.45 -15.09
C ALA A 350 -7.71 -10.34 -15.92
N PHE A 351 -8.58 -9.37 -15.59
CA PHE A 351 -9.94 -9.35 -16.11
C PHE A 351 -10.31 -8.10 -16.93
N ILE A 352 -9.80 -6.93 -16.57
CA ILE A 352 -10.23 -5.67 -17.21
C ILE A 352 -9.38 -5.39 -18.43
N ALA A 353 -8.05 -5.41 -18.30
CA ALA A 353 -7.15 -5.13 -19.41
C ALA A 353 -7.43 -5.99 -20.67
N PRO A 354 -7.66 -7.31 -20.56
CA PRO A 354 -7.96 -8.13 -21.73
C PRO A 354 -9.33 -7.82 -22.38
N ASN A 355 -10.26 -7.26 -21.59
CA ASN A 355 -11.67 -7.09 -21.98
C ASN A 355 -12.06 -5.63 -22.20
N LEU A 356 -11.12 -4.69 -22.27
CA LEU A 356 -11.39 -3.24 -22.42
C LEU A 356 -12.32 -2.94 -23.60
N SER A 357 -12.09 -3.56 -24.77
CA SER A 357 -12.92 -3.32 -25.96
C SER A 357 -14.38 -3.72 -25.75
N ASN A 358 -14.63 -4.81 -25.03
CA ASN A 358 -15.98 -5.27 -24.73
C ASN A 358 -16.65 -4.39 -23.66
N LEU A 359 -15.87 -3.94 -22.66
CA LEU A 359 -16.35 -3.01 -21.64
C LEU A 359 -16.67 -1.63 -22.24
N GLU A 360 -15.92 -1.18 -23.26
CA GLU A 360 -16.18 0.09 -23.96
C GLU A 360 -17.53 0.09 -24.71
N ILE A 361 -17.96 -1.04 -25.23
CA ILE A 361 -19.30 -1.19 -25.86
C ILE A 361 -20.40 -1.51 -24.84
N GLY A 362 -20.06 -1.64 -23.53
CA GLY A 362 -21.02 -1.77 -22.44
C GLY A 362 -21.37 -3.20 -22.04
N ASP A 363 -20.63 -4.23 -22.48
CA ASP A 363 -20.87 -5.63 -22.13
C ASP A 363 -20.38 -5.98 -20.71
N ILE A 364 -20.94 -5.30 -19.69
CA ILE A 364 -20.58 -5.48 -18.29
C ILE A 364 -21.02 -6.84 -17.76
N ASP A 365 -22.28 -7.22 -18.06
CA ASP A 365 -22.86 -8.46 -17.54
C ASP A 365 -22.25 -9.69 -18.20
N GLY A 366 -21.95 -9.64 -19.49
CA GLY A 366 -21.28 -10.74 -20.20
C GLY A 366 -19.86 -10.96 -19.66
N ILE A 367 -19.08 -9.90 -19.53
CA ILE A 367 -17.72 -10.00 -18.95
C ILE A 367 -17.77 -10.52 -17.52
N TYR A 368 -18.69 -10.03 -16.68
CA TYR A 368 -18.83 -10.53 -15.33
C TYR A 368 -19.16 -12.01 -15.29
N GLN A 369 -20.21 -12.42 -15.98
CA GLN A 369 -20.75 -13.77 -15.93
C GLN A 369 -19.83 -14.84 -16.55
N TYR A 370 -19.13 -14.50 -17.64
CA TYR A 370 -18.35 -15.48 -18.39
C TYR A 370 -16.85 -15.44 -18.11
N GLU A 371 -16.29 -14.27 -17.73
CA GLU A 371 -14.86 -14.10 -17.57
C GLU A 371 -14.45 -13.94 -16.09
N ILE A 372 -15.29 -13.31 -15.25
CA ILE A 372 -14.91 -12.96 -13.88
C ILE A 372 -15.45 -13.96 -12.86
N GLU A 373 -16.77 -14.12 -12.77
CA GLU A 373 -17.45 -14.92 -11.77
C GLU A 373 -16.89 -16.35 -11.65
N PRO A 374 -16.64 -17.08 -12.76
CA PRO A 374 -16.12 -18.46 -12.69
C PRO A 374 -14.70 -18.55 -12.10
N LEU A 375 -13.91 -17.45 -12.17
CA LEU A 375 -12.50 -17.41 -11.78
C LEU A 375 -12.24 -16.62 -10.50
N LEU A 376 -13.28 -16.02 -9.87
CA LEU A 376 -13.12 -15.21 -8.65
C LEU A 376 -12.48 -15.97 -7.50
N HIS A 377 -12.87 -17.21 -7.27
CA HIS A 377 -12.31 -18.04 -6.21
C HIS A 377 -10.84 -18.39 -6.47
N ASP A 378 -10.47 -18.65 -7.71
CA ASP A 378 -9.08 -18.94 -8.08
C ASP A 378 -8.20 -17.69 -7.95
N LEU A 379 -8.74 -16.52 -8.36
CA LEU A 379 -8.04 -15.25 -8.15
C LEU A 379 -7.84 -14.97 -6.64
N ALA A 380 -8.83 -15.24 -5.82
CA ALA A 380 -8.80 -14.98 -4.39
C ALA A 380 -7.88 -15.93 -3.61
N ALA A 381 -7.46 -17.07 -4.17
CA ALA A 381 -6.66 -18.08 -3.49
C ALA A 381 -5.35 -17.49 -2.91
N THR A 382 -4.51 -16.86 -3.73
CA THR A 382 -3.25 -16.26 -3.27
C THR A 382 -3.45 -15.11 -2.26
N PRO A 383 -4.35 -14.11 -2.48
CA PRO A 383 -4.67 -13.14 -1.43
C PRO A 383 -5.16 -13.76 -0.13
N PHE A 384 -5.90 -14.86 -0.19
CA PHE A 384 -6.33 -15.57 1.02
C PHE A 384 -5.16 -16.20 1.78
N GLU A 385 -4.15 -16.75 1.08
CA GLU A 385 -2.90 -17.20 1.70
C GLU A 385 -2.21 -16.05 2.46
N HIS A 386 -2.21 -14.83 1.88
CA HIS A 386 -1.66 -13.64 2.55
C HIS A 386 -2.47 -13.25 3.79
N ILE A 387 -3.82 -13.29 3.72
CA ILE A 387 -4.71 -13.09 4.89
C ILE A 387 -4.37 -14.09 5.99
N CYS A 388 -4.22 -15.37 5.65
CA CYS A 388 -3.86 -16.42 6.61
C CYS A 388 -2.48 -16.22 7.24
N ALA A 389 -1.50 -15.80 6.44
CA ALA A 389 -0.17 -15.46 6.94
C ALA A 389 -0.19 -14.24 7.86
N ASP A 390 -0.99 -13.20 7.55
CA ASP A 390 -1.14 -12.01 8.39
C ASP A 390 -1.87 -12.35 9.69
N TRP A 391 -2.91 -13.20 9.64
CA TRP A 391 -3.54 -13.73 10.84
C TRP A 391 -2.52 -14.44 11.73
N LEU A 392 -1.66 -15.28 11.14
CA LEU A 392 -0.62 -15.98 11.89
C LEU A 392 0.41 -15.02 12.52
N ARG A 393 0.75 -13.91 11.84
CA ARG A 393 1.58 -12.84 12.42
C ARG A 393 0.91 -12.18 13.61
N ARG A 394 -0.39 -11.90 13.51
CA ARG A 394 -1.21 -11.34 14.61
C ARG A 394 -1.28 -12.28 15.80
N GLU A 395 -1.51 -13.58 15.57
CA GLU A 395 -1.51 -14.60 16.62
C GLU A 395 -0.13 -14.76 17.29
N ASN A 396 0.94 -14.63 16.50
CA ASN A 396 2.31 -14.63 17.04
C ASN A 396 2.57 -13.45 17.98
N MET A 397 2.08 -12.26 17.65
CA MET A 397 2.15 -11.08 18.53
C MET A 397 1.30 -11.25 19.80
N ARG A 398 0.14 -11.91 19.70
CA ARG A 398 -0.75 -12.25 20.83
C ARG A 398 -0.24 -13.40 21.69
N HIS A 399 0.86 -14.05 21.30
CA HIS A 399 1.44 -15.23 21.99
C HIS A 399 0.48 -16.44 22.08
N THR A 400 -0.39 -16.63 21.12
CA THR A 400 -1.37 -17.73 21.05
C THR A 400 -0.89 -18.94 20.25
N LEU A 401 0.30 -18.82 19.61
CA LEU A 401 0.90 -19.92 18.85
C LEU A 401 1.65 -20.90 19.78
N PRO A 402 1.84 -22.18 19.36
CA PRO A 402 2.58 -23.19 20.14
C PRO A 402 4.02 -22.75 20.48
N PHE A 403 4.59 -21.90 19.66
CA PHE A 403 5.93 -21.31 19.86
C PHE A 403 5.99 -19.93 19.23
N ARG A 404 6.98 -19.13 19.66
CA ARG A 404 7.25 -17.84 19.04
C ARG A 404 7.88 -18.03 17.67
N ALA A 405 7.16 -17.66 16.62
CA ALA A 405 7.65 -17.70 15.26
C ALA A 405 8.64 -16.57 14.99
N GLN A 406 9.79 -16.89 14.39
CA GLN A 406 10.80 -15.94 13.93
C GLN A 406 10.57 -15.53 12.47
N HIS A 407 10.15 -16.47 11.64
CA HIS A 407 9.87 -16.27 10.23
C HIS A 407 8.50 -16.85 9.89
N ILE A 408 7.72 -16.11 9.12
CA ILE A 408 6.40 -16.50 8.61
C ILE A 408 6.33 -16.13 7.13
N GLY A 409 6.02 -17.10 6.26
CA GLY A 409 5.89 -16.88 4.82
C GLY A 409 5.59 -18.18 4.08
N ARG A 410 5.58 -18.13 2.76
CA ARG A 410 5.42 -19.31 1.89
C ARG A 410 6.72 -20.11 1.82
N TRP A 411 6.58 -21.39 1.52
CA TRP A 411 7.72 -22.24 1.22
C TRP A 411 7.49 -23.06 -0.03
N TRP A 412 8.50 -23.16 -0.88
CA TRP A 412 8.45 -23.99 -2.09
C TRP A 412 9.82 -24.54 -2.47
N ASN A 413 9.79 -25.61 -3.23
CA ASN A 413 10.92 -26.17 -3.94
C ASN A 413 10.52 -26.50 -5.38
N ARG A 414 11.31 -27.29 -6.10
CA ARG A 414 11.00 -27.67 -7.50
C ARG A 414 9.79 -28.61 -7.64
N LYS A 415 9.29 -29.23 -6.57
CA LYS A 415 8.29 -30.30 -6.62
C LYS A 415 7.01 -29.96 -5.92
N THR A 416 7.06 -29.12 -4.89
CA THR A 416 5.92 -28.85 -4.02
C THR A 416 6.04 -27.48 -3.36
N GLU A 417 4.91 -26.97 -2.89
CA GLU A 417 4.79 -25.74 -2.13
C GLU A 417 3.91 -25.94 -0.89
N ILE A 418 4.09 -25.05 0.09
CA ILE A 418 3.27 -24.95 1.31
C ILE A 418 2.89 -23.49 1.45
N ASP A 419 1.59 -23.21 1.58
CA ASP A 419 1.02 -21.86 1.50
C ASP A 419 1.49 -20.97 2.65
N VAL A 420 1.57 -21.51 3.87
CA VAL A 420 2.04 -20.80 5.05
C VAL A 420 2.95 -21.68 5.89
N VAL A 421 4.14 -21.17 6.19
CA VAL A 421 5.11 -21.83 7.08
C VAL A 421 5.59 -20.81 8.11
N ALA A 422 5.52 -21.17 9.39
CA ALA A 422 6.15 -20.44 10.48
C ALA A 422 7.25 -21.28 11.12
N THR A 423 8.40 -20.68 11.39
CA THR A 423 9.56 -21.36 11.99
C THR A 423 10.03 -20.62 13.24
N ASP A 424 10.52 -21.36 14.23
CA ASP A 424 11.28 -20.78 15.33
C ASP A 424 12.70 -20.36 14.87
N LYS A 425 13.46 -19.71 15.74
CA LYS A 425 14.82 -19.24 15.46
C LYS A 425 15.78 -20.38 15.03
N THR A 426 15.56 -21.56 15.55
CA THR A 426 16.41 -22.73 15.31
C THR A 426 15.93 -23.59 14.13
N GLN A 427 14.74 -23.32 13.61
CA GLN A 427 14.05 -24.10 12.58
C GLN A 427 13.79 -25.56 12.98
N HIS A 428 13.78 -25.86 14.29
CA HIS A 428 13.43 -27.18 14.82
C HIS A 428 11.93 -27.34 15.01
N ARG A 429 11.20 -26.26 15.20
CA ARG A 429 9.74 -26.22 15.31
C ARG A 429 9.13 -25.56 14.10
N LEU A 430 8.13 -26.23 13.53
CA LEU A 430 7.39 -25.76 12.37
C LEU A 430 5.90 -25.71 12.67
N LEU A 431 5.27 -24.67 12.18
CA LEU A 431 3.85 -24.59 12.00
C LEU A 431 3.61 -24.41 10.50
N VAL A 432 2.88 -25.33 9.89
CA VAL A 432 2.63 -25.36 8.45
C VAL A 432 1.15 -25.29 8.16
N GLY A 433 0.77 -24.50 7.18
CA GLY A 433 -0.63 -24.24 6.84
C GLY A 433 -0.95 -24.45 5.38
N GLU A 434 -2.13 -25.00 5.13
CA GLU A 434 -2.75 -25.09 3.80
C GLU A 434 -4.01 -24.23 3.79
N CYS A 435 -4.18 -23.41 2.76
CA CYS A 435 -5.25 -22.42 2.63
C CYS A 435 -6.19 -22.81 1.47
N LYS A 436 -7.50 -22.86 1.74
CA LYS A 436 -8.48 -23.22 0.70
C LYS A 436 -9.61 -22.20 0.63
N PHE A 437 -9.54 -21.35 -0.39
CA PHE A 437 -10.60 -20.40 -0.73
C PHE A 437 -11.53 -21.02 -1.78
N ARG A 438 -12.40 -21.94 -1.35
CA ARG A 438 -13.32 -22.67 -2.22
C ARG A 438 -14.61 -23.05 -1.50
N ASN A 439 -15.68 -23.31 -2.28
CA ASN A 439 -17.00 -23.67 -1.77
C ASN A 439 -17.12 -25.13 -1.23
N LYS A 440 -16.02 -25.86 -1.12
CA LYS A 440 -16.03 -27.22 -0.59
C LYS A 440 -15.29 -27.27 0.75
N PRO A 441 -15.81 -27.96 1.78
CA PRO A 441 -15.10 -28.16 3.03
C PRO A 441 -13.73 -28.81 2.81
N ILE A 442 -12.79 -28.53 3.71
CA ILE A 442 -11.51 -29.25 3.78
C ILE A 442 -11.73 -30.60 4.44
N ASP A 443 -11.06 -31.64 3.92
CA ASP A 443 -11.17 -33.01 4.36
C ASP A 443 -9.80 -33.62 4.63
N ILE A 444 -9.74 -34.80 5.27
CA ILE A 444 -8.53 -35.54 5.68
C ILE A 444 -7.45 -35.66 4.59
N PRO A 445 -7.79 -35.91 3.30
CA PRO A 445 -6.78 -35.99 2.25
C PRO A 445 -5.91 -34.73 2.14
N ILE A 446 -6.48 -33.54 2.38
CA ILE A 446 -5.72 -32.28 2.36
C ILE A 446 -4.70 -32.21 3.50
N LEU A 447 -5.08 -32.64 4.71
CA LEU A 447 -4.16 -32.73 5.83
C LEU A 447 -3.02 -33.72 5.56
N ARG A 448 -3.33 -34.88 4.96
CA ARG A 448 -2.32 -35.89 4.62
C ARG A 448 -1.32 -35.34 3.58
N ASP A 449 -1.81 -34.71 2.54
CA ASP A 449 -0.96 -34.04 1.54
C ASP A 449 -0.03 -33.01 2.20
N LEU A 450 -0.57 -32.16 3.10
CA LEU A 450 0.23 -31.21 3.86
C LEU A 450 1.29 -31.90 4.73
N GLN A 451 0.92 -33.00 5.39
CA GLN A 451 1.87 -33.80 6.19
C GLN A 451 2.99 -34.40 5.33
N GLU A 452 2.68 -34.92 4.14
CA GLU A 452 3.68 -35.43 3.19
C GLU A 452 4.61 -34.31 2.68
N LYS A 453 4.08 -33.13 2.35
CA LYS A 453 4.89 -31.97 1.95
C LYS A 453 5.92 -31.59 3.03
N THR A 454 5.59 -31.76 4.31
CA THR A 454 6.49 -31.43 5.42
C THR A 454 7.69 -32.35 5.56
N ALA A 455 7.72 -33.51 4.90
CA ALA A 455 8.88 -34.40 4.87
C ALA A 455 10.13 -33.75 4.28
N TYR A 456 9.93 -32.70 3.45
CA TYR A 456 11.02 -31.88 2.88
C TYR A 456 11.61 -30.87 3.88
N LEU A 457 10.96 -30.69 5.05
CA LEU A 457 11.37 -29.73 6.08
C LEU A 457 11.87 -30.55 7.31
N GLY A 458 13.15 -30.44 7.61
CA GLY A 458 13.84 -31.26 8.61
C GLY A 458 13.57 -30.88 10.07
N ALA A 459 12.30 -30.60 10.46
CA ALA A 459 11.94 -30.24 11.83
C ALA A 459 11.57 -31.42 12.69
N THR A 460 11.80 -31.32 14.01
CA THR A 460 11.49 -32.33 15.01
C THR A 460 10.09 -32.21 15.59
N GLU A 461 9.55 -30.99 15.65
CA GLU A 461 8.19 -30.69 16.12
C GLU A 461 7.41 -29.98 15.02
N LYS A 462 6.21 -30.48 14.70
CA LYS A 462 5.38 -29.99 13.61
C LYS A 462 3.95 -29.76 14.10
N HIS A 463 3.40 -28.60 13.75
CA HIS A 463 2.01 -28.25 13.94
C HIS A 463 1.37 -27.94 12.59
N TYR A 464 0.11 -28.31 12.42
CA TYR A 464 -0.63 -28.21 11.15
C TYR A 464 -1.80 -27.25 11.30
N LEU A 465 -1.93 -26.32 10.36
CA LEU A 465 -3.04 -25.39 10.25
C LEU A 465 -3.79 -25.65 8.96
N LEU A 466 -5.11 -25.68 9.03
CA LEU A 466 -5.95 -25.72 7.84
C LEU A 466 -6.87 -24.49 7.88
N PHE A 467 -6.78 -23.67 6.83
CA PHE A 467 -7.59 -22.45 6.68
C PHE A 467 -8.65 -22.69 5.61
N ALA A 468 -9.93 -22.54 5.98
CA ALA A 468 -11.05 -22.85 5.11
C ALA A 468 -12.00 -21.69 4.96
N LEU A 469 -12.44 -21.44 3.71
CA LEU A 469 -13.57 -20.55 3.43
C LEU A 469 -14.88 -21.21 3.88
N ASN A 470 -15.07 -22.49 3.59
CA ASN A 470 -16.35 -23.20 3.78
C ASN A 470 -16.22 -24.42 4.72
N GLY A 471 -15.50 -24.23 5.84
CA GLY A 471 -15.45 -25.19 6.95
C GLY A 471 -14.71 -26.48 6.66
N PHE A 472 -14.97 -27.49 7.48
CA PHE A 472 -14.23 -28.75 7.55
C PHE A 472 -15.19 -29.93 7.59
N SER A 473 -14.73 -31.13 7.17
CA SER A 473 -15.50 -32.35 7.34
C SER A 473 -15.57 -32.74 8.80
N THR A 474 -16.67 -33.40 9.22
CA THR A 474 -16.87 -33.88 10.59
C THR A 474 -15.75 -34.82 11.05
N GLU A 475 -15.19 -35.60 10.11
CA GLU A 475 -14.08 -36.52 10.40
C GLU A 475 -12.78 -35.75 10.70
N LEU A 476 -12.50 -34.68 9.97
CA LEU A 476 -11.34 -33.83 10.21
C LEU A 476 -11.49 -33.03 11.52
N GLU A 477 -12.70 -32.57 11.85
CA GLU A 477 -12.97 -31.90 13.13
C GLU A 477 -12.72 -32.82 14.32
N ARG A 478 -13.15 -34.10 14.25
CA ARG A 478 -12.87 -35.11 15.30
C ARG A 478 -11.37 -35.34 15.43
N LEU A 479 -10.68 -35.54 14.31
CA LEU A 479 -9.23 -35.73 14.33
C LEU A 479 -8.49 -34.57 14.98
N ALA A 480 -8.88 -33.34 14.69
CA ALA A 480 -8.29 -32.14 15.29
C ALA A 480 -8.61 -31.98 16.79
N GLN A 481 -9.74 -32.55 17.28
CA GLN A 481 -10.04 -32.62 18.73
C GLN A 481 -9.13 -33.61 19.45
N ASP A 482 -8.77 -34.72 18.78
CA ASP A 482 -7.94 -35.79 19.36
C ASP A 482 -6.43 -35.50 19.25
N ASP A 483 -6.03 -34.66 18.26
CA ASP A 483 -4.61 -34.32 18.00
C ASP A 483 -4.36 -32.80 18.16
N PRO A 484 -3.74 -32.34 19.27
CA PRO A 484 -3.48 -30.95 19.52
C PRO A 484 -2.44 -30.31 18.56
N SER A 485 -1.77 -31.10 17.75
CA SER A 485 -0.88 -30.60 16.71
C SER A 485 -1.64 -30.06 15.49
N ILE A 486 -2.96 -30.32 15.38
CA ILE A 486 -3.82 -29.89 14.28
C ILE A 486 -4.75 -28.78 14.75
N ARG A 487 -4.72 -27.64 14.07
CA ARG A 487 -5.64 -26.52 14.31
C ARG A 487 -6.39 -26.18 13.03
N LEU A 488 -7.71 -26.11 13.15
CA LEU A 488 -8.63 -25.72 12.09
C LEU A 488 -9.01 -24.25 12.29
N VAL A 489 -8.94 -23.47 11.23
CA VAL A 489 -9.22 -22.02 11.27
C VAL A 489 -10.21 -21.69 10.14
N SER A 490 -11.41 -21.34 10.51
CA SER A 490 -12.43 -20.89 9.55
C SER A 490 -12.25 -19.43 9.18
N VAL A 491 -12.87 -19.00 8.08
CA VAL A 491 -12.81 -17.60 7.64
C VAL A 491 -13.39 -16.64 8.69
N GLU A 492 -14.38 -17.05 9.49
CA GLU A 492 -14.95 -16.27 10.59
C GLU A 492 -13.92 -15.96 11.66
N GLN A 493 -13.06 -16.93 11.98
CA GLN A 493 -12.00 -16.76 12.98
C GLN A 493 -10.88 -15.82 12.54
N LEU A 494 -10.71 -15.60 11.24
CA LEU A 494 -9.74 -14.63 10.73
C LEU A 494 -10.12 -13.19 11.09
N TYR A 495 -11.42 -12.90 11.25
CA TYR A 495 -11.97 -11.57 11.56
C TYR A 495 -12.35 -11.37 13.03
N GLN A 496 -11.98 -12.29 13.92
CA GLN A 496 -12.10 -12.19 15.38
C GLN A 496 -10.75 -11.73 15.98
#